data_d6cb81530728a28c0ef359ec105ad3ba
#
_entry.id   d6cb81530728a28c0ef359ec105ad3ba
#
_cell.length_a   1.000
_cell.length_b   1.000
_cell.length_c   1.000
_cell.angle_alpha   90.00
_cell.angle_beta   90.00
_cell.angle_gamma   90.00
#
_symmetry.space_group_name_H-M   'P 1'
#
loop_
_entity.id
_entity.type
_entity.pdbx_description
1 polymer ?
#
loop_
_entity_poly.entity_id
_entity_poly.type
_entity_poly.pdbx_seq_one_letter_code
_entity_poly.pdbx_strand_id
1 'polypeptide(L)'
;MGSAHFHTLWITQPRDTEANGGAFTIQSMMEYVEANPDAVVCMESEYPDRPDGLILMETATGIELPDSQQRILDTGIIYTETAANNCDFGEVYTTDGRIPALGLTLVEDPGVHVLYNVSGSMVGETYRQAPDVFDEIISSILAPLDNERMASINARVSA
;
A
#
# COMPACT_ATOMS: atom_id res chain seq x y z
N MET A 1 17.95 11.44 0.88
CA MET A 1 16.77 12.15 0.38
C MET A 1 15.59 11.25 0.68
N GLY A 2 14.73 11.65 1.61
CA GLY A 2 13.47 10.96 1.85
C GLY A 2 12.56 11.18 0.65
N SER A 3 12.02 10.13 0.09
CA SER A 3 10.95 10.22 -0.91
C SER A 3 9.75 9.48 -0.35
N ALA A 4 8.61 10.17 -0.27
CA ALA A 4 7.36 9.49 0.02
C ALA A 4 6.95 8.72 -1.23
N HIS A 5 6.85 7.42 -1.10
CA HIS A 5 6.39 6.55 -2.18
C HIS A 5 4.98 6.09 -1.84
N PHE A 6 4.02 6.54 -2.63
CA PHE A 6 2.71 5.92 -2.64
C PHE A 6 2.81 4.63 -3.43
N HIS A 7 2.35 3.54 -2.91
CA HIS A 7 2.08 2.34 -3.69
C HIS A 7 1.02 1.52 -2.97
N THR A 8 0.35 0.71 -3.71
CA THR A 8 -0.49 -0.34 -3.18
C THR A 8 0.38 -1.34 -2.46
N LEU A 9 -0.02 -1.72 -1.26
CA LEU A 9 0.64 -2.74 -0.47
C LEU A 9 -0.40 -3.51 0.33
N TRP A 10 0.05 -4.50 1.07
CA TRP A 10 -0.79 -5.34 1.88
C TRP A 10 -0.59 -5.08 3.36
N ILE A 11 -1.65 -5.19 4.12
CA ILE A 11 -1.63 -5.16 5.59
C ILE A 11 -2.13 -6.48 6.15
N THR A 12 -1.65 -6.82 7.32
CA THR A 12 -2.12 -7.93 8.14
C THR A 12 -2.07 -7.53 9.61
N GLN A 13 -2.52 -8.42 10.51
CA GLN A 13 -2.44 -8.19 11.94
C GLN A 13 -1.06 -8.54 12.52
N PRO A 14 -0.63 -7.86 13.59
CA PRO A 14 0.63 -8.16 14.26
C PRO A 14 0.74 -9.62 14.73
N ARG A 15 -0.36 -10.23 15.21
CA ARG A 15 -0.38 -11.63 15.64
C ARG A 15 -0.05 -12.60 14.50
N ASP A 16 -0.49 -12.31 13.28
CA ASP A 16 -0.24 -13.16 12.12
C ASP A 16 1.21 -13.00 11.68
N THR A 17 1.76 -11.78 11.79
CA THR A 17 3.18 -11.50 11.63
C THR A 17 4.03 -12.29 12.66
N GLU A 18 3.62 -12.32 13.92
CA GLU A 18 4.31 -13.11 14.97
C GLU A 18 4.23 -14.61 14.69
N ALA A 19 3.07 -15.10 14.27
CA ALA A 19 2.87 -16.50 13.90
C ALA A 19 3.70 -16.93 12.69
N ASN A 20 3.92 -16.00 11.75
CA ASN A 20 4.82 -16.20 10.60
C ASN A 20 6.32 -16.20 10.98
N GLY A 21 6.66 -15.79 12.20
CA GLY A 21 8.05 -15.65 12.65
C GLY A 21 8.73 -14.37 12.22
N GLY A 22 7.98 -13.39 11.74
CA GLY A 22 8.42 -12.06 11.28
C GLY A 22 7.47 -11.44 10.26
N ALA A 23 7.82 -10.29 9.75
CA ALA A 23 7.02 -9.62 8.72
C ALA A 23 6.82 -10.54 7.50
N PHE A 24 5.61 -10.51 6.95
CA PHE A 24 5.37 -11.14 5.67
C PHE A 24 6.06 -10.35 4.57
N THR A 25 6.59 -11.05 3.59
CA THR A 25 6.89 -10.51 2.26
C THR A 25 5.75 -10.86 1.31
N ILE A 26 5.67 -10.20 0.15
CA ILE A 26 4.70 -10.57 -0.89
C ILE A 26 4.76 -12.07 -1.20
N GLN A 27 5.97 -12.64 -1.31
CA GLN A 27 6.15 -14.07 -1.56
C GLN A 27 5.58 -14.93 -0.43
N SER A 28 5.96 -14.67 0.82
CA SER A 28 5.48 -15.48 1.95
C SER A 28 3.99 -15.29 2.26
N MET A 29 3.42 -14.13 1.93
CA MET A 29 1.99 -13.89 1.96
C MET A 29 1.25 -14.82 0.98
N MET A 30 1.72 -14.88 -0.28
CA MET A 30 1.09 -15.74 -1.29
C MET A 30 1.26 -17.23 -0.97
N GLU A 31 2.42 -17.64 -0.45
CA GLU A 31 2.65 -19.00 0.05
C GLU A 31 1.71 -19.35 1.22
N TYR A 32 1.47 -18.41 2.14
CA TYR A 32 0.51 -18.57 3.21
C TYR A 32 -0.90 -18.79 2.70
N VAL A 33 -1.34 -17.96 1.72
CA VAL A 33 -2.68 -18.05 1.13
C VAL A 33 -2.86 -19.36 0.38
N GLU A 34 -1.85 -19.81 -0.38
CA GLU A 34 -1.87 -21.12 -1.06
C GLU A 34 -1.98 -22.28 -0.08
N ALA A 35 -1.26 -22.20 1.05
CA ALA A 35 -1.27 -23.26 2.09
C ALA A 35 -2.55 -23.25 2.96
N ASN A 36 -3.31 -22.16 2.98
CA ASN A 36 -4.50 -21.98 3.81
C ASN A 36 -5.73 -21.64 2.96
N PRO A 37 -6.49 -22.63 2.49
CA PRO A 37 -7.64 -22.40 1.59
C PRO A 37 -8.77 -21.56 2.17
N ASP A 38 -8.82 -21.38 3.49
CA ASP A 38 -9.80 -20.58 4.20
C ASP A 38 -9.33 -19.12 4.40
N ALA A 39 -8.09 -18.78 4.01
CA ALA A 39 -7.57 -17.42 4.11
C ALA A 39 -8.36 -16.45 3.22
N VAL A 40 -8.64 -15.27 3.75
CA VAL A 40 -9.42 -14.22 3.09
C VAL A 40 -8.53 -13.03 2.76
N VAL A 41 -8.45 -12.69 1.48
CA VAL A 41 -7.68 -11.55 0.96
C VAL A 41 -8.65 -10.47 0.49
N CYS A 42 -8.64 -9.32 1.15
CA CYS A 42 -9.52 -8.21 0.86
C CYS A 42 -8.85 -7.18 -0.03
N MET A 43 -9.51 -6.73 -1.09
CA MET A 43 -8.97 -5.78 -2.03
C MET A 43 -10.04 -4.92 -2.68
N GLU A 44 -9.65 -3.82 -3.31
CA GLU A 44 -10.55 -2.97 -4.10
C GLU A 44 -10.99 -3.67 -5.39
N SER A 45 -12.13 -3.25 -5.91
CA SER A 45 -12.74 -3.83 -7.11
C SER A 45 -11.88 -3.73 -8.38
N GLU A 46 -10.99 -2.76 -8.44
CA GLU A 46 -10.11 -2.54 -9.60
C GLU A 46 -8.82 -3.36 -9.51
N TYR A 47 -8.40 -3.77 -8.30
CA TYR A 47 -7.11 -4.39 -8.08
C TYR A 47 -6.91 -5.72 -8.81
N PRO A 48 -7.90 -6.63 -8.89
CA PRO A 48 -7.75 -7.90 -9.60
C PRO A 48 -7.42 -7.73 -11.09
N ASP A 49 -8.03 -6.73 -11.74
CA ASP A 49 -7.95 -6.54 -13.19
C ASP A 49 -6.84 -5.56 -13.61
N ARG A 50 -6.19 -4.91 -12.65
CA ARG A 50 -5.13 -3.94 -12.95
C ARG A 50 -3.82 -4.64 -13.32
N PRO A 51 -3.15 -4.20 -14.42
CA PRO A 51 -1.84 -4.74 -14.80
C PRO A 51 -0.75 -4.54 -13.74
N ASP A 52 -0.88 -3.51 -12.91
CA ASP A 52 0.02 -3.18 -11.79
C ASP A 52 -0.54 -3.62 -10.42
N GLY A 53 -1.60 -4.43 -10.42
CA GLY A 53 -2.27 -4.99 -9.26
C GLY A 53 -1.99 -6.48 -9.08
N LEU A 54 -3.06 -7.28 -8.92
CA LEU A 54 -2.99 -8.72 -8.64
C LEU A 54 -2.20 -9.49 -9.71
N ILE A 55 -2.40 -9.17 -10.99
CA ILE A 55 -1.71 -9.83 -12.11
C ILE A 55 -0.18 -9.73 -11.97
N LEU A 56 0.31 -8.55 -11.54
CA LEU A 56 1.73 -8.33 -11.32
C LEU A 56 2.26 -9.16 -10.15
N MET A 57 1.50 -9.20 -9.06
CA MET A 57 1.84 -9.97 -7.86
C MET A 57 1.90 -11.48 -8.14
N GLU A 58 0.90 -12.02 -8.82
CA GLU A 58 0.85 -13.43 -9.24
C GLU A 58 2.01 -13.79 -10.20
N THR A 59 2.30 -12.89 -11.14
CA THR A 59 3.43 -13.07 -12.06
C THR A 59 4.77 -13.11 -11.31
N ALA A 60 4.95 -12.23 -10.33
CA ALA A 60 6.20 -12.11 -9.58
C ALA A 60 6.42 -13.28 -8.62
N THR A 61 5.35 -13.82 -8.03
CA THR A 61 5.41 -14.92 -7.06
C THR A 61 5.27 -16.30 -7.69
N GLY A 62 4.65 -16.37 -8.87
CA GLY A 62 4.29 -17.63 -9.53
C GLY A 62 3.10 -18.35 -8.87
N ILE A 63 2.36 -17.68 -7.98
CA ILE A 63 1.22 -18.22 -7.25
C ILE A 63 -0.02 -17.43 -7.64
N GLU A 64 -1.09 -18.13 -8.03
CA GLU A 64 -2.39 -17.53 -8.33
C GLU A 64 -3.21 -17.40 -7.04
N LEU A 65 -3.92 -16.28 -6.87
CA LEU A 65 -4.87 -16.07 -5.78
C LEU A 65 -6.27 -16.51 -6.23
N PRO A 66 -6.82 -17.62 -5.70
CA PRO A 66 -8.13 -18.11 -6.12
C PRO A 66 -9.25 -17.09 -5.85
N ASP A 67 -10.23 -16.97 -6.75
CA ASP A 67 -11.40 -16.11 -6.59
C ASP A 67 -12.15 -16.39 -5.28
N SER A 68 -12.14 -17.64 -4.82
CA SER A 68 -12.81 -18.05 -3.57
C SER A 68 -12.18 -17.44 -2.31
N GLN A 69 -10.94 -16.99 -2.38
CA GLN A 69 -10.21 -16.34 -1.29
C GLN A 69 -10.21 -14.81 -1.43
N GLN A 70 -10.70 -14.29 -2.55
CA GLN A 70 -10.79 -12.85 -2.79
C GLN A 70 -12.11 -12.31 -2.22
N ARG A 71 -12.03 -11.18 -1.53
CA ARG A 71 -13.19 -10.40 -1.08
C ARG A 71 -13.04 -8.96 -1.54
N ILE A 72 -13.95 -8.55 -2.40
CA ILE A 72 -13.98 -7.18 -2.93
C ILE A 72 -14.70 -6.26 -1.94
N LEU A 73 -14.02 -5.20 -1.51
CA LEU A 73 -14.49 -4.21 -0.55
C LEU A 73 -14.13 -2.80 -1.01
N ASP A 74 -14.84 -1.81 -0.46
CA ASP A 74 -14.41 -0.41 -0.60
C ASP A 74 -13.12 -0.17 0.20
N THR A 75 -12.18 0.62 -0.34
CA THR A 75 -10.87 0.94 0.28
C THR A 75 -10.98 1.34 1.74
N GLY A 76 -11.98 2.17 2.07
CA GLY A 76 -12.17 2.64 3.44
C GLY A 76 -12.46 1.54 4.45
N ILE A 77 -13.05 0.43 3.99
CA ILE A 77 -13.50 -0.69 4.83
C ILE A 77 -12.39 -1.73 5.02
N ILE A 78 -11.51 -1.91 4.06
CA ILE A 78 -10.44 -2.93 4.10
C ILE A 78 -9.61 -2.85 5.38
N TYR A 79 -9.23 -1.65 5.82
CA TYR A 79 -8.45 -1.45 7.05
C TYR A 79 -9.17 -1.98 8.29
N THR A 80 -10.44 -1.66 8.43
CA THR A 80 -11.24 -2.07 9.59
C THR A 80 -11.59 -3.56 9.57
N GLU A 81 -11.84 -4.12 8.39
CA GLU A 81 -12.10 -5.56 8.24
C GLU A 81 -10.84 -6.39 8.53
N THR A 82 -9.66 -5.92 8.10
CA THR A 82 -8.40 -6.56 8.46
C THR A 82 -8.13 -6.44 9.97
N ALA A 83 -8.38 -5.27 10.57
CA ALA A 83 -8.25 -5.09 12.01
C ALA A 83 -9.23 -5.96 12.82
N ALA A 84 -10.41 -6.23 12.27
CA ALA A 84 -11.43 -7.09 12.88
C ALA A 84 -11.24 -8.60 12.62
N ASN A 85 -10.19 -9.01 11.91
CA ASN A 85 -9.93 -10.39 11.46
C ASN A 85 -10.96 -10.97 10.49
N ASN A 86 -11.65 -10.13 9.74
CA ASN A 86 -12.51 -10.57 8.66
C ASN A 86 -11.73 -10.72 7.34
N CYS A 87 -10.51 -10.20 7.29
CA CYS A 87 -9.52 -10.39 6.24
C CYS A 87 -8.19 -10.79 6.90
N ASP A 88 -7.51 -11.80 6.38
CA ASP A 88 -6.14 -12.15 6.78
C ASP A 88 -5.14 -11.14 6.22
N PHE A 89 -5.39 -10.70 4.98
CA PHE A 89 -4.64 -9.63 4.33
C PHE A 89 -5.58 -8.63 3.68
N GLY A 90 -5.18 -7.36 3.66
CA GLY A 90 -5.92 -6.27 3.05
C GLY A 90 -5.04 -5.43 2.13
N GLU A 91 -5.53 -5.16 0.91
CA GLU A 91 -4.88 -4.25 -0.04
C GLU A 91 -5.12 -2.79 0.35
N VAL A 92 -4.08 -2.00 0.44
CA VAL A 92 -4.11 -0.64 0.98
C VAL A 92 -3.06 0.27 0.36
N TYR A 93 -3.10 1.55 0.72
CA TYR A 93 -2.06 2.53 0.39
C TYR A 93 -1.12 2.75 1.57
N THR A 94 0.19 2.63 1.33
CA THR A 94 1.26 2.63 2.35
C THR A 94 1.32 3.88 3.23
N THR A 95 0.78 4.99 2.79
CA THR A 95 0.79 6.27 3.51
C THR A 95 -0.50 6.59 4.26
N ASP A 96 -1.40 5.62 4.39
CA ASP A 96 -2.66 5.82 5.10
C ASP A 96 -2.46 5.80 6.62
N GLY A 97 -3.01 6.82 7.28
CA GLY A 97 -2.89 6.96 8.73
C GLY A 97 -3.65 5.93 9.56
N ARG A 98 -4.58 5.19 8.95
CA ARG A 98 -5.31 4.10 9.62
C ARG A 98 -4.44 2.90 9.93
N ILE A 99 -3.34 2.67 9.17
CA ILE A 99 -2.42 1.57 9.42
C ILE A 99 -1.88 1.62 10.87
N PRO A 100 -1.16 2.67 11.28
CA PRO A 100 -0.70 2.77 12.66
C PRO A 100 -1.84 2.97 13.68
N ALA A 101 -2.93 3.65 13.30
CA ALA A 101 -4.05 3.89 14.20
C ALA A 101 -4.79 2.60 14.60
N LEU A 102 -4.85 1.62 13.71
CA LEU A 102 -5.46 0.31 13.95
C LEU A 102 -4.44 -0.76 14.35
N GLY A 103 -3.16 -0.39 14.50
CA GLY A 103 -2.09 -1.30 14.88
C GLY A 103 -1.80 -2.38 13.84
N LEU A 104 -2.03 -2.10 12.57
CA LEU A 104 -1.79 -3.04 11.49
C LEU A 104 -0.33 -3.06 11.05
N THR A 105 0.12 -4.18 10.51
CA THR A 105 1.48 -4.38 10.01
C THR A 105 1.48 -4.42 8.50
N LEU A 106 2.43 -3.73 7.88
CA LEU A 106 2.65 -3.80 6.43
C LEU A 106 3.36 -5.11 6.05
N VAL A 107 2.94 -5.67 4.93
CA VAL A 107 3.67 -6.74 4.23
C VAL A 107 4.82 -6.08 3.48
N GLU A 108 6.01 -6.67 3.54
CA GLU A 108 7.19 -6.14 2.86
C GLU A 108 7.13 -6.41 1.35
N ASP A 109 7.36 -5.37 0.56
CA ASP A 109 7.44 -5.47 -0.89
C ASP A 109 8.91 -5.33 -1.36
N PRO A 110 9.52 -6.39 -1.87
CA PRO A 110 10.89 -6.34 -2.37
C PRO A 110 11.02 -5.63 -3.75
N GLY A 111 9.99 -4.96 -4.21
CA GLY A 111 9.96 -4.23 -5.49
C GLY A 111 9.04 -4.86 -6.53
N VAL A 112 7.99 -5.54 -6.09
CA VAL A 112 6.95 -6.10 -6.97
C VAL A 112 6.04 -4.98 -7.50
N HIS A 113 5.49 -4.16 -6.60
CA HIS A 113 4.60 -3.09 -7.00
C HIS A 113 5.32 -1.84 -7.48
N VAL A 114 4.66 -1.11 -8.38
CA VAL A 114 5.16 0.18 -8.89
C VAL A 114 5.05 1.25 -7.82
N LEU A 115 6.14 1.99 -7.60
CA LEU A 115 6.16 3.09 -6.65
C LEU A 115 5.62 4.37 -7.29
N TYR A 116 4.62 5.00 -6.65
CA TYR A 116 4.11 6.30 -7.03
C TYR A 116 4.72 7.37 -6.13
N ASN A 117 5.34 8.37 -6.75
CA ASN A 117 5.94 9.47 -6.01
C ASN A 117 4.97 10.66 -5.94
N VAL A 118 5.00 11.37 -4.82
CA VAL A 118 4.36 12.68 -4.74
C VAL A 118 5.03 13.62 -5.74
N SER A 119 4.24 14.22 -6.61
CA SER A 119 4.75 15.13 -7.65
C SER A 119 3.91 16.39 -7.73
N GLY A 120 4.56 17.49 -8.06
CA GLY A 120 3.89 18.75 -8.40
C GLY A 120 3.62 18.82 -9.90
N SER A 121 2.38 19.10 -10.28
CA SER A 121 2.02 19.35 -11.69
C SER A 121 1.61 20.80 -11.88
N MET A 122 2.12 21.44 -12.92
CA MET A 122 1.71 22.79 -13.29
C MET A 122 1.69 22.97 -14.81
N VAL A 123 1.04 24.04 -15.26
CA VAL A 123 1.02 24.40 -16.68
C VAL A 123 2.44 24.78 -17.12
N GLY A 124 2.93 24.16 -18.19
CA GLY A 124 4.31 24.36 -18.66
C GLY A 124 4.64 25.81 -19.03
N GLU A 125 3.66 26.61 -19.44
CA GLU A 125 3.85 28.04 -19.72
C GLU A 125 4.13 28.82 -18.42
N THR A 126 3.45 28.48 -17.34
CA THR A 126 3.70 29.07 -16.02
C THR A 126 5.08 28.67 -15.50
N TYR A 127 5.44 27.38 -15.59
CA TYR A 127 6.76 26.89 -15.17
C TYR A 127 7.91 27.61 -15.86
N ARG A 128 7.81 27.83 -17.18
CA ARG A 128 8.84 28.51 -17.99
C ARG A 128 9.09 29.97 -17.61
N GLN A 129 8.20 30.61 -16.85
CA GLN A 129 8.40 32.00 -16.42
C GLN A 129 9.44 32.12 -15.30
N ALA A 130 9.58 31.11 -14.44
CA ALA A 130 10.53 31.13 -13.34
C ALA A 130 10.87 29.69 -12.88
N PRO A 131 11.51 28.85 -13.72
CA PRO A 131 11.74 27.44 -13.40
C PRO A 131 12.52 27.23 -12.11
N ASP A 132 13.59 27.99 -11.89
CA ASP A 132 14.42 27.84 -10.69
C ASP A 132 13.63 28.12 -9.40
N VAL A 133 12.71 29.08 -9.44
CA VAL A 133 11.87 29.43 -8.28
C VAL A 133 10.87 28.29 -7.98
N PHE A 134 10.25 27.75 -9.02
CA PHE A 134 9.31 26.62 -8.85
C PHE A 134 10.02 25.36 -8.37
N ASP A 135 11.20 25.06 -8.92
CA ASP A 135 12.01 23.92 -8.50
C ASP A 135 12.44 24.04 -7.02
N GLU A 136 12.86 25.23 -6.58
CA GLU A 136 13.20 25.50 -5.19
C GLU A 136 11.99 25.31 -4.27
N ILE A 137 10.84 25.87 -4.61
CA ILE A 137 9.60 25.76 -3.82
C ILE A 137 9.16 24.31 -3.73
N ILE A 138 9.04 23.61 -4.86
CA ILE A 138 8.58 22.23 -4.91
C ILE A 138 9.56 21.32 -4.13
N SER A 139 10.85 21.49 -4.35
CA SER A 139 11.87 20.71 -3.65
C SER A 139 11.83 20.93 -2.15
N SER A 140 11.61 22.17 -1.69
CA SER A 140 11.50 22.48 -0.26
C SER A 140 10.29 21.82 0.41
N ILE A 141 9.21 21.62 -0.35
CA ILE A 141 8.00 20.94 0.13
C ILE A 141 8.17 19.42 0.11
N LEU A 142 8.75 18.86 -0.96
CA LEU A 142 8.82 17.42 -1.16
C LEU A 142 10.00 16.77 -0.43
N ALA A 143 11.12 17.46 -0.29
CA ALA A 143 12.34 16.90 0.32
C ALA A 143 12.16 16.34 1.75
N PRO A 144 11.33 16.94 2.63
CA PRO A 144 11.10 16.42 3.97
C PRO A 144 10.02 15.34 4.03
N LEU A 145 9.37 14.97 2.91
CA LEU A 145 8.31 13.98 2.90
C LEU A 145 8.90 12.58 2.72
N ASP A 146 8.58 11.71 3.67
CA ASP A 146 8.74 10.26 3.62
C ASP A 146 7.39 9.59 3.95
N ASN A 147 7.34 8.27 3.89
CA ASN A 147 6.09 7.52 4.12
C ASN A 147 5.56 7.70 5.54
N GLU A 148 6.43 7.74 6.55
CA GLU A 148 6.04 7.92 7.94
C GLU A 148 5.41 9.31 8.17
N ARG A 149 6.05 10.34 7.63
CA ARG A 149 5.55 11.71 7.72
C ARG A 149 4.23 11.89 6.96
N MET A 150 4.10 11.28 5.78
CA MET A 150 2.85 11.28 5.03
C MET A 150 1.73 10.57 5.79
N ALA A 151 1.99 9.38 6.33
CA ALA A 151 1.01 8.67 7.15
C ALA A 151 0.58 9.49 8.39
N SER A 152 1.54 10.16 9.05
CA SER A 152 1.25 11.05 10.18
C SER A 152 0.40 12.27 9.79
N ILE A 153 0.66 12.87 8.63
CA ILE A 153 -0.15 13.99 8.11
C ILE A 153 -1.56 13.49 7.79
N ASN A 154 -1.68 12.37 7.08
CA ASN A 154 -2.96 11.78 6.71
C ASN A 154 -3.79 11.39 7.94
N ALA A 155 -3.18 10.82 8.96
CA ALA A 155 -3.86 10.50 10.22
C ALA A 155 -4.48 11.73 10.90
N ARG A 156 -3.85 12.91 10.79
CA ARG A 156 -4.36 14.17 11.37
C ARG A 156 -5.52 14.78 10.59
N VAL A 157 -5.66 14.43 9.32
CA VAL A 157 -6.76 14.91 8.46
C VAL A 157 -7.98 13.99 8.59
N SER A 158 -7.76 12.71 8.88
CA SER A 158 -8.82 11.71 9.01
C SER A 158 -9.43 11.63 10.43
N ALA A 159 -8.89 12.38 11.38
CA ALA A 159 -9.38 12.47 12.76
C ALA A 159 -10.41 13.61 12.89
#